data_eda4588d63af9995e6dd808e11f0909e
#
_entry.id   eda4588d63af9995e6dd808e11f0909e
#
_cell.length_a   1.000
_cell.length_b   1.000
_cell.length_c   1.000
_cell.angle_alpha   90.00
_cell.angle_beta   90.00
_cell.angle_gamma   90.00
#
_symmetry.space_group_name_H-M   'P 1'
#
loop_
_entity.id
_entity.type
_entity.pdbx_description
1 polymer ?
#
loop_
_entity_poly.entity_id
_entity_poly.type
_entity_poly.pdbx_seq_one_letter_code
_entity_poly.pdbx_strand_id
1 'polypeptide(L)'
;WLAVGRRRDTALASVIVHPKVYDLVGPHGAVRVVENESVLRRATADPMSGFVSMREYVAGDDPRMIHWPTTARTGTLMVREHVEVRRPEFTVVLDTAPTAGTLDDFEEAVDVAATLAVHAIRTGLDVVVRTTDRDHAGRPTPLVTDALVLDLLTPVQQSDDHTLLPVAALFTGGFDQTSVVFVTGPAGPSSRFATSERMSVVRVGDGAVGGPGIVLAANDAREFVRRWRAWG
;
A
#
# COMPACT_ATOMS: atom_id res chain seq x y z
N TRP A 1 49.09 -39.15 25.81
CA TRP A 1 47.98 -38.21 26.06
C TRP A 1 47.48 -37.75 24.71
N LEU A 2 46.41 -38.36 24.20
CA LEU A 2 45.71 -37.90 23.00
C LEU A 2 44.65 -36.87 23.43
N ALA A 3 44.84 -35.62 23.04
CA ALA A 3 43.81 -34.59 23.17
C ALA A 3 42.81 -34.72 22.02
N VAL A 4 41.63 -35.30 22.31
CA VAL A 4 40.50 -35.28 21.38
C VAL A 4 39.84 -33.93 21.45
N GLY A 5 40.20 -33.04 20.51
CA GLY A 5 39.52 -31.79 20.29
C GLY A 5 38.15 -32.02 19.66
N ARG A 6 37.05 -31.88 20.39
CA ARG A 6 35.72 -31.76 19.82
C ARG A 6 35.63 -30.43 19.08
N ARG A 7 35.70 -30.43 17.75
CA ARG A 7 35.19 -29.32 16.94
C ARG A 7 33.67 -29.26 17.15
N ARG A 8 33.21 -28.23 17.80
CA ARG A 8 31.82 -27.85 17.74
C ARG A 8 31.64 -27.10 16.41
N ASP A 9 31.15 -27.78 15.40
CA ASP A 9 30.58 -27.12 14.23
C ASP A 9 29.28 -26.46 14.69
N THR A 10 29.35 -25.17 15.01
CA THR A 10 28.17 -24.35 15.26
C THR A 10 27.64 -24.01 13.88
N ALA A 11 26.68 -24.78 13.37
CA ALA A 11 25.90 -24.37 12.24
C ALA A 11 25.17 -23.08 12.63
N LEU A 12 25.48 -21.97 11.94
CA LEU A 12 24.74 -20.75 12.09
C LEU A 12 23.34 -20.98 11.53
N ALA A 13 22.36 -21.10 12.41
CA ALA A 13 20.97 -21.11 12.02
C ALA A 13 20.52 -19.65 11.86
N SER A 14 20.06 -19.29 10.67
CA SER A 14 19.40 -18.01 10.44
C SER A 14 17.93 -18.17 10.78
N VAL A 15 17.42 -17.33 11.67
CA VAL A 15 16.00 -17.23 12.02
C VAL A 15 15.47 -15.94 11.43
N ILE A 16 14.45 -16.05 10.60
CA ILE A 16 13.73 -14.90 10.05
C ILE A 16 12.54 -14.63 10.97
N VAL A 17 12.44 -13.40 11.47
CA VAL A 17 11.31 -12.92 12.28
C VAL A 17 10.52 -11.94 11.44
N HIS A 18 9.29 -12.30 11.12
CA HIS A 18 8.38 -11.42 10.37
C HIS A 18 7.70 -10.41 11.29
N PRO A 19 7.29 -9.24 10.74
CA PRO A 19 6.40 -8.31 11.43
C PRO A 19 5.11 -8.98 11.88
N LYS A 20 4.56 -8.51 13.00
CA LYS A 20 3.26 -8.97 13.47
C LYS A 20 2.15 -8.33 12.64
N VAL A 21 1.19 -9.14 12.25
CA VAL A 21 0.00 -8.70 11.55
C VAL A 21 -1.23 -8.88 12.44
N TYR A 22 -2.02 -7.84 12.55
CA TYR A 22 -3.24 -7.83 13.35
C TYR A 22 -4.47 -7.81 12.43
N ASP A 23 -5.55 -8.48 12.84
CA ASP A 23 -6.79 -8.42 12.09
C ASP A 23 -7.50 -7.09 12.30
N LEU A 24 -7.64 -6.32 11.23
CA LEU A 24 -8.45 -5.11 11.20
C LEU A 24 -9.91 -5.49 10.92
N VAL A 25 -10.78 -5.13 11.84
CA VAL A 25 -12.23 -5.36 11.74
C VAL A 25 -12.92 -4.01 11.81
N GLY A 26 -13.86 -3.76 10.93
CA GLY A 26 -14.65 -2.54 10.93
C GLY A 26 -14.87 -2.01 9.52
N PRO A 27 -15.78 -1.05 9.37
CA PRO A 27 -15.97 -0.39 8.10
C PRO A 27 -14.64 0.27 7.67
N HIS A 28 -14.33 0.17 6.41
CA HIS A 28 -13.07 0.60 5.79
C HIS A 28 -12.85 2.13 5.81
N GLY A 29 -13.47 2.85 6.75
CA GLY A 29 -13.60 4.30 6.78
C GLY A 29 -12.34 5.08 7.10
N ALA A 30 -11.31 4.43 7.60
CA ALA A 30 -10.09 5.10 8.03
C ALA A 30 -9.19 5.54 6.88
N VAL A 31 -9.27 4.88 5.76
CA VAL A 31 -8.63 5.29 4.53
C VAL A 31 -9.77 5.64 3.58
N ARG A 32 -9.78 6.83 3.01
CA ARG A 32 -10.76 7.23 1.97
C ARG A 32 -10.65 6.38 0.68
N VAL A 33 -10.21 5.14 0.81
CA VAL A 33 -10.27 4.08 -0.19
C VAL A 33 -11.72 3.73 -0.51
N VAL A 34 -12.65 4.07 0.39
CA VAL A 34 -14.03 3.59 0.39
C VAL A 34 -14.90 4.19 -0.71
N GLU A 35 -14.61 5.38 -1.19
CA GLU A 35 -15.38 5.89 -2.33
C GLU A 35 -15.17 5.06 -3.60
N ASN A 36 -14.03 4.36 -3.69
CA ASN A 36 -13.75 3.46 -4.80
C ASN A 36 -14.23 2.02 -4.60
N GLU A 37 -14.61 1.60 -3.39
CA GLU A 37 -15.12 0.23 -3.16
C GLU A 37 -16.41 -0.02 -3.94
N SER A 38 -17.27 0.97 -4.06
CA SER A 38 -18.48 0.86 -4.88
C SER A 38 -18.16 0.74 -6.38
N VAL A 39 -17.09 1.38 -6.84
CA VAL A 39 -16.59 1.26 -8.22
C VAL A 39 -15.92 -0.10 -8.41
N LEU A 40 -15.12 -0.54 -7.44
CA LEU A 40 -14.45 -1.84 -7.47
C LEU A 40 -15.45 -2.99 -7.41
N ARG A 41 -16.44 -2.94 -6.54
CA ARG A 41 -17.51 -3.94 -6.46
C ARG A 41 -18.33 -4.02 -7.76
N ARG A 42 -18.57 -2.89 -8.41
CA ARG A 42 -19.22 -2.88 -9.73
C ARG A 42 -18.32 -3.47 -10.81
N ALA A 43 -17.03 -3.14 -10.78
CA ALA A 43 -16.04 -3.64 -11.74
C ALA A 43 -15.79 -5.17 -11.61
N THR A 44 -15.81 -5.71 -10.38
CA THR A 44 -15.62 -7.15 -10.13
C THR A 44 -16.90 -7.98 -10.28
N ALA A 45 -18.07 -7.36 -10.15
CA ALA A 45 -19.36 -8.03 -10.30
C ALA A 45 -19.80 -8.24 -11.76
N ASP A 46 -19.20 -7.51 -12.70
CA ASP A 46 -19.54 -7.58 -14.12
C ASP A 46 -18.31 -7.95 -14.97
N PRO A 47 -18.25 -9.18 -15.54
CA PRO A 47 -17.19 -9.57 -16.48
C PRO A 47 -17.12 -8.69 -17.73
N MET A 48 -18.15 -7.88 -17.98
CA MET A 48 -18.22 -6.89 -19.06
C MET A 48 -17.82 -5.48 -18.60
N SER A 49 -17.37 -5.32 -17.37
CA SER A 49 -17.09 -4.01 -16.72
C SER A 49 -15.96 -3.19 -17.36
N GLY A 50 -15.18 -3.80 -18.25
CA GLY A 50 -14.28 -3.05 -19.13
C GLY A 50 -14.96 -2.41 -20.34
N PHE A 51 -16.28 -2.66 -20.53
CA PHE A 51 -17.04 -2.11 -21.64
C PHE A 51 -17.65 -0.76 -21.23
N VAL A 52 -17.08 0.34 -21.75
CA VAL A 52 -17.55 1.68 -21.43
C VAL A 52 -18.52 2.21 -22.48
N SER A 53 -18.16 2.07 -23.74
CA SER A 53 -19.01 2.57 -24.83
C SER A 53 -18.69 1.89 -26.15
N MET A 54 -19.60 2.07 -27.11
CA MET A 54 -19.33 1.82 -28.51
C MET A 54 -19.18 3.15 -29.23
N ARG A 55 -18.07 3.33 -29.95
CA ARG A 55 -17.85 4.48 -30.81
C ARG A 55 -17.61 4.06 -32.25
N GLU A 56 -17.73 5.00 -33.15
CA GLU A 56 -17.36 4.76 -34.53
C GLU A 56 -15.85 4.52 -34.67
N TYR A 57 -15.49 3.63 -35.58
CA TYR A 57 -14.11 3.33 -35.93
C TYR A 57 -13.43 4.56 -36.56
N VAL A 58 -12.27 4.87 -36.07
CA VAL A 58 -11.40 5.90 -36.65
C VAL A 58 -10.16 5.23 -37.23
N ALA A 59 -9.67 5.73 -38.38
CA ALA A 59 -8.49 5.19 -38.99
C ALA A 59 -7.29 5.22 -38.02
N GLY A 60 -6.75 4.03 -37.71
CA GLY A 60 -5.71 3.81 -36.69
C GLY A 60 -6.14 2.97 -35.51
N ASP A 61 -7.44 2.73 -35.32
CA ASP A 61 -7.93 1.79 -34.33
C ASP A 61 -7.57 0.34 -34.70
N ASP A 62 -7.37 -0.51 -33.68
CA ASP A 62 -7.13 -1.94 -33.92
C ASP A 62 -8.39 -2.60 -34.49
N PRO A 63 -8.33 -3.20 -35.70
CA PRO A 63 -9.46 -3.86 -36.32
C PRO A 63 -10.05 -5.04 -35.51
N ARG A 64 -9.26 -5.60 -34.56
CA ARG A 64 -9.70 -6.67 -33.67
C ARG A 64 -10.75 -6.21 -32.65
N MET A 65 -10.82 -4.91 -32.41
CA MET A 65 -11.78 -4.29 -31.50
C MET A 65 -13.12 -4.00 -32.15
N ILE A 66 -13.29 -4.26 -33.46
CA ILE A 66 -14.55 -4.06 -34.16
C ILE A 66 -15.62 -5.00 -33.63
N HIS A 67 -16.74 -4.40 -33.22
CA HIS A 67 -17.92 -5.15 -32.78
C HIS A 67 -18.85 -5.44 -33.96
N TRP A 68 -18.63 -6.55 -34.63
CA TRP A 68 -19.34 -6.93 -35.83
C TRP A 68 -20.87 -6.96 -35.71
N PRO A 69 -21.48 -7.44 -34.58
CA PRO A 69 -22.93 -7.42 -34.43
C PRO A 69 -23.55 -6.02 -34.45
N THR A 70 -22.87 -5.03 -33.82
CA THR A 70 -23.36 -3.66 -33.84
C THR A 70 -23.08 -3.00 -35.18
N THR A 71 -21.92 -3.22 -35.78
CA THR A 71 -21.56 -2.77 -37.12
C THR A 71 -22.62 -3.22 -38.15
N ALA A 72 -23.07 -4.49 -38.09
CA ALA A 72 -24.10 -5.00 -38.96
C ALA A 72 -25.47 -4.34 -38.77
N ARG A 73 -25.79 -3.83 -37.57
CA ARG A 73 -27.04 -3.13 -37.28
C ARG A 73 -27.00 -1.66 -37.69
N THR A 74 -25.88 -1.01 -37.46
CA THR A 74 -25.75 0.44 -37.67
C THR A 74 -25.30 0.79 -39.08
N GLY A 75 -24.68 -0.16 -39.79
CA GLY A 75 -24.05 0.07 -41.10
C GLY A 75 -22.74 0.83 -41.05
N THR A 76 -22.28 1.26 -39.86
CA THR A 76 -21.02 1.93 -39.63
C THR A 76 -20.11 1.05 -38.79
N LEU A 77 -18.79 1.07 -39.06
CA LEU A 77 -17.83 0.29 -38.27
C LEU A 77 -17.83 0.81 -36.81
N MET A 78 -18.18 -0.08 -35.89
CA MET A 78 -18.24 0.23 -34.45
C MET A 78 -17.13 -0.50 -33.69
N VAL A 79 -16.42 0.21 -32.84
CA VAL A 79 -15.34 -0.31 -32.00
C VAL A 79 -15.80 -0.35 -30.54
N ARG A 80 -15.42 -1.41 -29.84
CA ARG A 80 -15.57 -1.47 -28.39
C ARG A 80 -14.49 -0.62 -27.75
N GLU A 81 -14.91 0.37 -26.99
CA GLU A 81 -14.03 1.12 -26.14
C GLU A 81 -13.96 0.46 -24.78
N HIS A 82 -12.79 -0.07 -24.46
CA HIS A 82 -12.50 -0.62 -23.14
C HIS A 82 -11.73 0.42 -22.38
N VAL A 83 -12.28 0.88 -21.26
CA VAL A 83 -11.45 1.55 -20.26
C VAL A 83 -10.75 0.46 -19.45
N GLU A 84 -9.45 0.51 -19.42
CA GLU A 84 -8.68 -0.32 -18.51
C GLU A 84 -9.09 0.09 -17.08
N VAL A 85 -9.95 -0.71 -16.47
CA VAL A 85 -10.33 -0.52 -15.07
C VAL A 85 -9.10 -0.88 -14.26
N ARG A 86 -8.23 0.09 -14.00
CA ARG A 86 -7.12 -0.08 -13.06
C ARG A 86 -7.75 -0.31 -11.69
N ARG A 87 -7.34 -1.37 -11.05
CA ARG A 87 -7.69 -1.58 -9.65
C ARG A 87 -7.16 -0.40 -8.84
N PRO A 88 -7.93 0.11 -7.88
CA PRO A 88 -7.41 1.17 -7.02
C PRO A 88 -6.17 0.66 -6.29
N GLU A 89 -5.10 1.41 -6.40
CA GLU A 89 -3.83 1.10 -5.77
C GLU A 89 -3.81 1.71 -4.36
N PHE A 90 -3.39 0.91 -3.40
CA PHE A 90 -3.16 1.33 -2.03
C PHE A 90 -1.66 1.32 -1.73
N THR A 91 -1.10 2.48 -1.48
CA THR A 91 0.33 2.61 -1.17
C THR A 91 0.54 2.84 0.32
N VAL A 92 1.29 1.94 0.95
CA VAL A 92 1.81 2.11 2.30
C VAL A 92 3.25 2.61 2.21
N VAL A 93 3.55 3.72 2.86
CA VAL A 93 4.90 4.26 2.97
C VAL A 93 5.34 4.20 4.42
N LEU A 94 6.40 3.45 4.70
CA LEU A 94 7.02 3.35 6.03
C LEU A 94 8.17 4.35 6.16
N ASP A 95 8.10 5.16 7.19
CA ASP A 95 9.18 6.09 7.54
C ASP A 95 10.32 5.35 8.23
N THR A 96 11.50 5.37 7.64
CA THR A 96 12.72 4.74 8.17
C THR A 96 13.65 5.72 8.89
N ALA A 97 13.24 6.99 9.02
CA ALA A 97 14.07 8.00 9.66
C ALA A 97 14.29 7.72 11.14
N PRO A 98 15.54 7.64 11.63
CA PRO A 98 15.82 7.46 13.07
C PRO A 98 15.29 8.61 13.92
N THR A 99 15.10 9.79 13.33
CA THR A 99 14.53 10.97 14.00
C THR A 99 13.03 10.87 14.24
N ALA A 100 12.35 9.88 13.63
CA ALA A 100 10.89 9.69 13.79
C ALA A 100 10.54 9.03 15.14
N GLY A 101 11.44 8.24 15.74
CA GLY A 101 11.22 7.55 17.01
C GLY A 101 12.37 6.61 17.35
N THR A 102 12.23 5.92 18.48
CA THR A 102 13.15 4.87 18.92
C THR A 102 13.09 3.64 18.02
N LEU A 103 13.97 2.65 18.23
CA LEU A 103 13.91 1.37 17.54
C LEU A 103 12.62 0.61 17.87
N ASP A 104 12.15 0.66 19.12
CA ASP A 104 10.92 0.01 19.54
C ASP A 104 9.70 0.67 18.85
N ASP A 105 9.68 2.01 18.76
CA ASP A 105 8.64 2.74 18.01
C ASP A 105 8.66 2.39 16.52
N PHE A 106 9.85 2.18 15.96
CA PHE A 106 10.00 1.77 14.56
C PHE A 106 9.44 0.37 14.32
N GLU A 107 9.72 -0.59 15.19
CA GLU A 107 9.16 -1.95 15.10
C GLU A 107 7.61 -1.93 15.17
N GLU A 108 7.03 -1.12 16.05
CA GLU A 108 5.58 -0.93 16.11
C GLU A 108 5.04 -0.28 14.82
N ALA A 109 5.77 0.65 14.21
CA ALA A 109 5.39 1.23 12.93
C ALA A 109 5.47 0.21 11.78
N VAL A 110 6.47 -0.68 11.79
CA VAL A 110 6.58 -1.81 10.84
C VAL A 110 5.39 -2.76 10.98
N ASP A 111 5.02 -3.13 12.21
CA ASP A 111 3.85 -3.98 12.49
C ASP A 111 2.54 -3.35 11.96
N VAL A 112 2.38 -2.03 12.14
CA VAL A 112 1.22 -1.30 11.61
C VAL A 112 1.24 -1.22 10.09
N ALA A 113 2.40 -0.96 9.47
CA ALA A 113 2.53 -0.93 8.02
C ALA A 113 2.21 -2.30 7.39
N ALA A 114 2.72 -3.39 7.99
CA ALA A 114 2.40 -4.77 7.58
C ALA A 114 0.90 -5.06 7.74
N THR A 115 0.31 -4.65 8.86
CA THR A 115 -1.12 -4.83 9.15
C THR A 115 -2.00 -4.14 8.10
N LEU A 116 -1.70 -2.88 7.76
CA LEU A 116 -2.44 -2.12 6.76
C LEU A 116 -2.30 -2.72 5.36
N ALA A 117 -1.08 -3.09 4.96
CA ALA A 117 -0.82 -3.67 3.65
C ALA A 117 -1.53 -5.03 3.48
N VAL A 118 -1.43 -5.91 4.48
CA VAL A 118 -2.11 -7.23 4.46
C VAL A 118 -3.63 -7.06 4.45
N HIS A 119 -4.17 -6.13 5.25
CA HIS A 119 -5.60 -5.83 5.23
C HIS A 119 -6.07 -5.37 3.85
N ALA A 120 -5.33 -4.48 3.21
CA ALA A 120 -5.66 -3.98 1.88
C ALA A 120 -5.64 -5.10 0.81
N ILE A 121 -4.65 -6.02 0.85
CA ILE A 121 -4.63 -7.22 -0.01
C ILE A 121 -5.88 -8.07 0.20
N ARG A 122 -6.21 -8.36 1.46
CA ARG A 122 -7.38 -9.19 1.81
C ARG A 122 -8.70 -8.55 1.39
N THR A 123 -8.75 -7.23 1.24
CA THR A 123 -9.91 -6.49 0.70
C THR A 123 -9.90 -6.35 -0.82
N GLY A 124 -8.89 -6.91 -1.50
CA GLY A 124 -8.84 -6.99 -2.97
C GLY A 124 -8.23 -5.77 -3.65
N LEU A 125 -7.46 -4.96 -2.92
CA LEU A 125 -6.71 -3.84 -3.48
C LEU A 125 -5.35 -4.30 -4.01
N ASP A 126 -4.84 -3.60 -5.02
CA ASP A 126 -3.45 -3.71 -5.43
C ASP A 126 -2.60 -2.89 -4.46
N VAL A 127 -1.66 -3.53 -3.79
CA VAL A 127 -0.88 -2.91 -2.71
C VAL A 127 0.55 -2.67 -3.13
N VAL A 128 1.03 -1.48 -2.85
CA VAL A 128 2.45 -1.13 -2.99
C VAL A 128 2.98 -0.72 -1.62
N VAL A 129 4.10 -1.31 -1.21
CA VAL A 129 4.82 -0.90 0.00
C VAL A 129 6.10 -0.20 -0.39
N ARG A 130 6.35 0.95 0.20
CA ARG A 130 7.55 1.76 0.02
C ARG A 130 8.15 2.12 1.38
N THR A 131 9.42 2.41 1.38
CA THR A 131 10.12 3.00 2.52
C THR A 131 10.68 4.36 2.15
N THR A 132 11.04 5.16 3.14
CA THR A 132 11.76 6.41 2.92
C THR A 132 13.26 6.20 2.71
N ASP A 133 13.76 4.97 2.85
CA ASP A 133 15.13 4.59 2.54
C ASP A 133 15.39 4.66 1.02
N ARG A 134 16.50 5.27 0.62
CA ARG A 134 16.88 5.44 -0.80
C ARG A 134 17.16 4.12 -1.50
N ASP A 135 17.77 3.17 -0.80
CA ASP A 135 18.16 1.88 -1.38
C ASP A 135 16.95 1.00 -1.72
N HIS A 136 15.82 1.21 -1.04
CA HIS A 136 14.57 0.48 -1.27
C HIS A 136 13.56 1.24 -2.15
N ALA A 137 13.94 2.38 -2.73
CA ALA A 137 13.12 3.17 -3.64
C ALA A 137 12.97 2.52 -5.05
N GLY A 138 13.23 1.22 -5.19
CA GLY A 138 13.06 0.45 -6.42
C GLY A 138 11.67 0.62 -7.04
N ARG A 139 11.52 0.20 -8.31
CA ARG A 139 10.24 0.25 -9.01
C ARG A 139 9.20 -0.53 -8.23
N PRO A 140 8.12 0.10 -7.76
CA PRO A 140 7.12 -0.58 -6.95
C PRO A 140 6.43 -1.64 -7.81
N THR A 141 6.50 -2.88 -7.36
CA THR A 141 5.71 -3.96 -7.92
C THR A 141 4.51 -4.17 -7.00
N PRO A 142 3.29 -4.24 -7.53
CA PRO A 142 2.14 -4.55 -6.71
C PRO A 142 2.32 -5.87 -5.97
N LEU A 143 2.07 -5.85 -4.67
CA LEU A 143 2.12 -7.03 -3.81
C LEU A 143 0.73 -7.67 -3.81
N VAL A 144 0.70 -8.97 -4.06
CA VAL A 144 -0.56 -9.72 -4.22
C VAL A 144 -0.79 -10.77 -3.12
N THR A 145 0.16 -10.95 -2.21
CA THR A 145 0.06 -11.90 -1.11
C THR A 145 0.62 -11.36 0.20
N ASP A 146 0.06 -11.82 1.31
CA ASP A 146 0.53 -11.49 2.66
C ASP A 146 2.02 -11.82 2.83
N ALA A 147 2.46 -12.96 2.31
CA ALA A 147 3.86 -13.39 2.42
C ALA A 147 4.84 -12.40 1.78
N LEU A 148 4.51 -11.87 0.59
CA LEU A 148 5.35 -10.88 -0.08
C LEU A 148 5.48 -9.56 0.70
N VAL A 149 4.42 -9.15 1.41
CA VAL A 149 4.48 -7.98 2.30
C VAL A 149 5.45 -8.23 3.46
N LEU A 150 5.33 -9.40 4.10
CA LEU A 150 6.15 -9.76 5.24
C LEU A 150 7.63 -9.90 4.85
N ASP A 151 7.90 -10.59 3.74
CA ASP A 151 9.26 -10.76 3.23
C ASP A 151 9.91 -9.39 2.88
N LEU A 152 9.13 -8.45 2.35
CA LEU A 152 9.62 -7.11 2.00
C LEU A 152 9.91 -6.28 3.25
N LEU A 153 9.05 -6.35 4.28
CA LEU A 153 9.21 -5.53 5.48
C LEU A 153 10.20 -6.11 6.49
N THR A 154 10.45 -7.43 6.46
CA THR A 154 11.36 -8.11 7.41
C THR A 154 12.79 -7.54 7.42
N PRO A 155 13.46 -7.25 6.30
CA PRO A 155 14.82 -6.71 6.29
C PRO A 155 14.88 -5.19 6.52
N VAL A 156 13.76 -4.49 6.60
CA VAL A 156 13.74 -3.03 6.70
C VAL A 156 14.23 -2.58 8.07
N GLN A 157 15.13 -1.61 8.09
CA GLN A 157 15.73 -1.04 9.29
C GLN A 157 15.64 0.48 9.26
N GLN A 158 15.82 1.13 10.42
CA GLN A 158 16.02 2.58 10.43
C GLN A 158 17.28 2.93 9.63
N SER A 159 17.21 4.01 8.87
CA SER A 159 18.29 4.45 7.99
C SER A 159 18.48 5.96 8.05
N ASP A 160 19.74 6.40 8.21
CA ASP A 160 20.12 7.81 8.11
C ASP A 160 20.02 8.31 6.66
N ASP A 161 20.09 7.43 5.67
CA ASP A 161 19.92 7.76 4.24
C ASP A 161 18.44 7.70 3.82
N HIS A 162 17.61 8.43 4.56
CA HIS A 162 16.19 8.54 4.27
C HIS A 162 15.86 9.77 3.40
N THR A 163 14.80 9.66 2.62
CA THR A 163 14.32 10.74 1.77
C THR A 163 12.80 10.69 1.59
N LEU A 164 12.19 11.85 1.53
CA LEU A 164 10.76 11.98 1.21
C LEU A 164 10.49 12.11 -0.29
N LEU A 165 11.52 12.04 -1.15
CA LEU A 165 11.36 12.13 -2.60
C LEU A 165 10.45 11.03 -3.18
N PRO A 166 10.53 9.74 -2.75
CA PRO A 166 9.59 8.72 -3.22
C PRO A 166 8.15 9.05 -2.87
N VAL A 167 7.92 9.67 -1.72
CA VAL A 167 6.59 10.12 -1.29
C VAL A 167 6.11 11.30 -2.15
N ALA A 168 6.98 12.29 -2.37
CA ALA A 168 6.67 13.45 -3.22
C ALA A 168 6.37 13.03 -4.66
N ALA A 169 7.08 12.02 -5.19
CA ALA A 169 6.87 11.50 -6.54
C ALA A 169 5.48 10.86 -6.72
N LEU A 170 4.86 10.34 -5.66
CA LEU A 170 3.50 9.80 -5.70
C LEU A 170 2.45 10.89 -6.04
N PHE A 171 2.75 12.15 -5.79
CA PHE A 171 1.83 13.27 -6.06
C PHE A 171 2.09 13.97 -7.39
N THR A 172 3.27 13.78 -7.99
CA THR A 172 3.64 14.43 -9.25
C THR A 172 3.38 13.57 -10.50
N GLY A 173 3.15 12.27 -10.33
CA GLY A 173 3.08 11.28 -11.41
C GLY A 173 1.69 11.00 -12.00
N GLY A 174 0.66 11.80 -11.72
CA GLY A 174 -0.68 11.59 -12.29
C GLY A 174 -1.41 10.35 -11.74
N PHE A 175 -1.07 9.89 -10.56
CA PHE A 175 -1.70 8.76 -9.86
C PHE A 175 -3.08 9.15 -9.30
N ASP A 176 -4.05 9.32 -10.19
CA ASP A 176 -5.38 9.84 -9.84
C ASP A 176 -6.23 8.87 -9.00
N GLN A 177 -5.80 7.62 -8.85
CA GLN A 177 -6.56 6.57 -8.15
C GLN A 177 -5.79 5.89 -7.01
N THR A 178 -4.69 6.48 -6.53
CA THR A 178 -3.86 5.90 -5.48
C THR A 178 -4.19 6.54 -4.13
N SER A 179 -4.53 5.71 -3.14
CA SER A 179 -4.62 6.12 -1.74
C SER A 179 -3.29 5.83 -1.05
N VAL A 180 -2.73 6.82 -0.37
CA VAL A 180 -1.42 6.72 0.29
C VAL A 180 -1.58 6.80 1.80
N VAL A 181 -1.01 5.85 2.51
CA VAL A 181 -0.86 5.92 3.97
C VAL A 181 0.62 6.00 4.31
N PHE A 182 0.98 7.06 5.04
CA PHE A 182 2.32 7.26 5.56
C PHE A 182 2.35 6.85 7.03
N VAL A 183 3.11 5.81 7.34
CA VAL A 183 3.28 5.31 8.71
C VAL A 183 4.62 5.80 9.25
N THR A 184 4.59 6.50 10.37
CA THR A 184 5.78 7.12 10.97
C THR A 184 5.78 6.98 12.49
N GLY A 185 6.94 7.17 13.11
CA GLY A 185 7.10 7.21 14.55
C GLY A 185 6.49 8.45 15.23
N PRO A 186 6.54 8.54 16.56
CA PRO A 186 5.86 9.59 17.34
C PRO A 186 6.37 11.00 17.04
N ALA A 187 7.62 11.17 16.62
CA ALA A 187 8.23 12.45 16.27
C ALA A 187 8.29 12.71 14.74
N GLY A 188 7.73 11.80 13.94
CA GLY A 188 7.78 11.90 12.47
C GLY A 188 7.00 13.07 11.90
N PRO A 189 7.29 13.46 10.65
CA PRO A 189 6.70 14.62 10.01
C PRO A 189 5.21 14.42 9.71
N SER A 190 4.38 15.40 10.07
CA SER A 190 2.94 15.39 9.77
C SER A 190 2.52 16.56 8.89
N SER A 191 3.07 17.75 9.15
CA SER A 191 2.58 19.00 8.56
C SER A 191 2.85 19.16 7.07
N ARG A 192 3.86 18.46 6.53
CA ARG A 192 4.21 18.55 5.10
C ARG A 192 3.25 17.80 4.18
N PHE A 193 2.44 16.90 4.75
CA PHE A 193 1.54 16.01 4.00
C PHE A 193 0.06 16.34 4.21
N ALA A 194 -0.25 17.22 5.15
CA ALA A 194 -1.63 17.58 5.53
C ALA A 194 -2.44 18.25 4.40
N THR A 195 -1.80 18.66 3.31
CA THR A 195 -2.45 19.37 2.21
C THR A 195 -3.01 18.47 1.12
N SER A 196 -2.73 17.15 1.17
CA SER A 196 -3.25 16.21 0.18
C SER A 196 -4.43 15.43 0.73
N GLU A 197 -5.59 15.53 0.11
CA GLU A 197 -6.78 14.75 0.48
C GLU A 197 -6.58 13.23 0.30
N ARG A 198 -5.52 12.83 -0.42
CA ARG A 198 -5.23 11.44 -0.77
C ARG A 198 -4.21 10.77 0.15
N MET A 199 -3.62 11.53 1.06
CA MET A 199 -2.62 11.02 1.97
C MET A 199 -3.12 11.05 3.41
N SER A 200 -3.06 9.91 4.04
CA SER A 200 -3.33 9.73 5.46
C SER A 200 -2.04 9.49 6.21
N VAL A 201 -1.81 10.19 7.31
CA VAL A 201 -0.66 9.96 8.18
C VAL A 201 -1.10 9.18 9.41
N VAL A 202 -0.43 8.07 9.66
CA VAL A 202 -0.57 7.26 10.88
C VAL A 202 0.69 7.41 11.71
N ARG A 203 0.54 7.82 12.95
CA ARG A 203 1.65 8.00 13.88
C ARG A 203 1.63 6.91 14.95
N VAL A 204 2.74 6.20 15.12
CA VAL A 204 2.84 5.06 16.04
C VAL A 204 4.09 5.17 16.90
N GLY A 205 3.96 4.87 18.17
CA GLY A 205 5.06 4.84 19.13
C GLY A 205 4.70 5.56 20.43
N ASP A 206 5.57 5.46 21.42
CA ASP A 206 5.32 6.01 22.75
C ASP A 206 5.16 7.53 22.70
N GLY A 207 4.08 8.01 23.30
CA GLY A 207 3.74 9.42 23.28
C GLY A 207 3.22 9.96 21.92
N ALA A 208 2.85 9.10 20.96
CA ALA A 208 2.28 9.54 19.69
C ALA A 208 0.98 10.33 19.90
N VAL A 209 0.98 11.56 19.41
CA VAL A 209 -0.19 12.45 19.50
C VAL A 209 -0.76 12.77 18.13
N GLY A 210 -2.08 12.91 18.09
CA GLY A 210 -2.79 13.37 16.91
C GLY A 210 -2.48 14.85 16.62
N GLY A 211 -2.84 15.30 15.42
CA GLY A 211 -2.63 16.68 15.00
C GLY A 211 -3.13 16.90 13.57
N PRO A 212 -2.95 18.10 13.01
CA PRO A 212 -3.35 18.37 11.64
C PRO A 212 -2.71 17.37 10.66
N GLY A 213 -3.54 16.75 9.82
CA GLY A 213 -3.11 15.76 8.83
C GLY A 213 -2.79 14.37 9.40
N ILE A 214 -2.86 14.17 10.72
CA ILE A 214 -2.73 12.86 11.34
C ILE A 214 -4.11 12.25 11.47
N VAL A 215 -4.31 11.15 10.76
CA VAL A 215 -5.57 10.44 10.71
C VAL A 215 -5.74 9.60 11.97
N LEU A 216 -4.67 8.95 12.43
CA LEU A 216 -4.68 8.14 13.62
C LEU A 216 -3.31 8.19 14.31
N ALA A 217 -3.32 8.33 15.65
CA ALA A 217 -2.13 8.23 16.49
C ALA A 217 -2.36 7.13 17.53
N ALA A 218 -1.34 6.31 17.80
CA ALA A 218 -1.40 5.20 18.77
C ALA A 218 -0.01 4.98 19.39
N ASN A 219 0.03 4.53 20.64
CA ASN A 219 1.31 4.26 21.32
C ASN A 219 1.95 2.94 20.84
N ASP A 220 1.13 2.01 20.36
CA ASP A 220 1.58 0.72 19.84
C ASP A 220 0.62 0.19 18.77
N ALA A 221 1.00 -0.90 18.09
CA ALA A 221 0.18 -1.51 17.04
C ALA A 221 -1.15 -2.09 17.59
N ARG A 222 -1.19 -2.54 18.83
CA ARG A 222 -2.43 -3.04 19.45
C ARG A 222 -3.41 -1.89 19.73
N GLU A 223 -2.90 -0.76 20.20
CA GLU A 223 -3.72 0.44 20.38
C GLU A 223 -4.21 0.97 19.03
N PHE A 224 -3.34 0.94 18.00
CA PHE A 224 -3.74 1.26 16.64
C PHE A 224 -4.96 0.45 16.20
N VAL A 225 -4.95 -0.87 16.38
CA VAL A 225 -6.07 -1.75 16.02
C VAL A 225 -7.34 -1.42 16.80
N ARG A 226 -7.21 -1.12 18.12
CA ARG A 226 -8.36 -0.71 18.94
C ARG A 226 -8.97 0.59 18.45
N ARG A 227 -8.14 1.60 18.16
CA ARG A 227 -8.58 2.90 17.66
C ARG A 227 -9.15 2.82 16.26
N TRP A 228 -8.58 1.96 15.41
CA TRP A 228 -9.12 1.68 14.09
C TRP A 228 -10.57 1.21 14.13
N ARG A 229 -10.88 0.27 15.02
CA ARG A 229 -12.25 -0.23 15.21
C ARG A 229 -13.24 0.82 15.70
N ALA A 230 -12.76 1.77 16.49
CA ALA A 230 -13.59 2.83 17.06
C ALA A 230 -13.80 4.00 16.09
N TRP A 231 -13.03 4.07 15.04
CA TRP A 231 -13.05 5.18 14.09
C TRP A 231 -14.00 4.94 12.90
N GLY A 232 -14.46 3.75 12.67
CA GLY A 232 -15.53 3.37 11.74
C GLY A 232 -16.86 3.32 12.43
#